data_252d71d9a0c402fdf32c8cdbfdaffd24
#
_entry.id   252d71d9a0c402fdf32c8cdbfdaffd24
#
_cell.length_a   1.000
_cell.length_b   1.000
_cell.length_c   1.000
_cell.angle_alpha   90.00
_cell.angle_beta   90.00
_cell.angle_gamma   90.00
#
_symmetry.space_group_name_H-M   'P 1'
#
loop_
_entity.id
_entity.type
_entity.pdbx_description
1 polymer ?
#
loop_
_entity_poly.entity_id
_entity_poly.type
_entity_poly.pdbx_seq_one_letter_code
_entity_poly.pdbx_strand_id
1 'polypeptide(L)'
;MKKILYSVFMLATMVLAACSSDDTTEPVVKRGMVLKANVENTDTRATITDNEGKWKFAFATGDMVKVGNNEVESYYTFKNNGTVFESTDALQTTKAATWCAYFPGEIIELANQSGEFADVAKNYALAGATATPTTGSDGLTVTMKAKAAVLCIVGVKDGDCLDINVQTAEGYVSGLTAAKNSAGFKVQTSPAKVTLLSKQKAGVYYVVVPADVKLSVYNGNTLIKATKAGGLTAGKYYTLKTGDVDGEEDATIDGVVVKKKWVQLWPGGPKFAKENVKDKLTFTEACKTGDEYVWGANWRTPTKDELNNLTKKDLMSCEVITQEGKVGLLYKGLMPGYTDKTLFLPSESSTTEHVGFNYWTSTGEQNGEGNMLSILIYGVESYVWLMQMNAVTNSFVRPVLVEK
;
A
#
# COMPACT_ATOMS: atom_id res chain seq x y z
N MET A 1 -9.89 29.85 -37.99
CA MET A 1 -11.13 29.53 -38.73
C MET A 1 -11.58 28.17 -38.24
N LYS A 2 -12.45 28.16 -37.27
CA LYS A 2 -13.84 27.75 -37.25
C LYS A 2 -14.10 26.36 -37.87
N LYS A 3 -14.51 25.36 -37.03
CA LYS A 3 -15.85 24.79 -37.11
C LYS A 3 -16.12 23.91 -35.89
N ILE A 4 -17.07 24.36 -35.10
CA ILE A 4 -17.81 23.68 -34.04
C ILE A 4 -18.83 22.79 -34.73
N LEU A 5 -18.97 21.51 -34.33
CA LEU A 5 -20.07 20.66 -34.74
C LEU A 5 -20.84 20.21 -33.49
N TYR A 6 -22.02 20.79 -33.30
CA TYR A 6 -23.03 20.37 -32.34
C TYR A 6 -23.80 19.19 -32.93
N SER A 7 -23.91 18.08 -32.19
CA SER A 7 -24.89 17.03 -32.46
C SER A 7 -25.98 17.11 -31.40
N VAL A 8 -27.12 17.60 -31.85
CA VAL A 8 -28.41 17.59 -31.15
C VAL A 8 -28.99 16.20 -31.26
N PHE A 9 -29.26 15.54 -30.14
CA PHE A 9 -30.05 14.30 -30.10
C PHE A 9 -31.49 14.67 -29.81
N MET A 10 -32.32 14.43 -30.85
CA MET A 10 -33.79 14.58 -30.83
C MET A 10 -34.41 13.47 -29.98
N LEU A 11 -35.19 13.87 -29.00
CA LEU A 11 -36.06 13.01 -28.21
C LEU A 11 -37.38 12.82 -29.00
N ALA A 12 -37.62 11.64 -29.52
CA ALA A 12 -38.89 11.28 -30.12
C ALA A 12 -39.82 10.65 -29.09
N THR A 13 -40.77 11.40 -28.58
CA THR A 13 -41.92 10.90 -27.83
C THR A 13 -42.96 10.39 -28.80
N MET A 14 -43.22 9.09 -28.80
CA MET A 14 -44.46 8.52 -29.40
C MET A 14 -45.40 8.12 -28.29
N VAL A 15 -46.46 8.89 -28.15
CA VAL A 15 -47.69 8.48 -27.43
C VAL A 15 -48.57 7.76 -28.44
N LEU A 16 -48.84 6.49 -28.19
CA LEU A 16 -49.91 5.77 -28.84
C LEU A 16 -50.84 5.25 -27.75
N ALA A 17 -51.97 5.91 -27.63
CA ALA A 17 -53.14 5.36 -26.96
C ALA A 17 -53.88 4.41 -27.91
N ALA A 18 -54.02 3.16 -27.50
CA ALA A 18 -54.99 2.25 -28.08
C ALA A 18 -55.59 1.40 -26.98
N CYS A 19 -56.83 1.66 -26.63
CA CYS A 19 -57.66 0.75 -25.85
C CYS A 19 -57.98 -0.47 -26.72
N SER A 20 -57.67 -1.66 -26.24
CA SER A 20 -58.36 -2.88 -26.59
C SER A 20 -58.18 -3.86 -25.44
N SER A 21 -59.27 -4.26 -24.86
CA SER A 21 -59.42 -5.33 -23.89
C SER A 21 -59.11 -6.65 -24.59
N ASP A 22 -58.03 -7.29 -24.20
CA ASP A 22 -57.87 -8.73 -24.30
C ASP A 22 -56.95 -9.23 -23.18
N ASP A 23 -57.50 -10.20 -22.47
CA ASP A 23 -56.95 -10.79 -21.25
C ASP A 23 -55.83 -11.77 -21.61
N THR A 24 -54.67 -11.24 -21.92
CA THR A 24 -53.42 -11.99 -21.99
C THR A 24 -52.53 -11.47 -20.89
N THR A 25 -52.39 -12.24 -19.82
CA THR A 25 -51.38 -12.08 -18.79
C THR A 25 -49.99 -12.13 -19.42
N GLU A 26 -49.48 -10.99 -19.90
CA GLU A 26 -48.06 -10.85 -20.19
C GLU A 26 -47.28 -11.11 -18.93
N PRO A 27 -46.20 -11.90 -18.98
CA PRO A 27 -45.37 -12.08 -17.81
C PRO A 27 -44.82 -10.71 -17.44
N VAL A 28 -45.23 -10.19 -16.28
CA VAL A 28 -44.61 -9.01 -15.67
C VAL A 28 -43.15 -9.33 -15.55
N VAL A 29 -42.32 -8.77 -16.43
CA VAL A 29 -40.88 -8.79 -16.28
C VAL A 29 -40.57 -8.03 -14.97
N LYS A 30 -40.41 -8.77 -13.90
CA LYS A 30 -39.96 -8.18 -12.62
C LYS A 30 -38.65 -7.49 -12.90
N ARG A 31 -38.64 -6.14 -12.93
CA ARG A 31 -37.38 -5.37 -12.92
C ARG A 31 -36.62 -5.77 -11.67
N GLY A 32 -35.37 -6.16 -11.83
CA GLY A 32 -34.52 -6.48 -10.74
C GLY A 32 -34.44 -5.32 -9.75
N MET A 33 -34.36 -5.64 -8.46
CA MET A 33 -34.18 -4.64 -7.41
C MET A 33 -32.84 -3.93 -7.60
N VAL A 34 -32.82 -2.62 -7.39
CA VAL A 34 -31.61 -1.78 -7.48
C VAL A 34 -31.14 -1.39 -6.07
N LEU A 35 -29.85 -1.54 -5.79
CA LEU A 35 -29.19 -1.04 -4.59
C LEU A 35 -28.23 0.09 -4.95
N LYS A 36 -28.46 1.26 -4.41
CA LYS A 36 -27.52 2.38 -4.43
C LYS A 36 -26.69 2.32 -3.13
N ALA A 37 -25.47 1.80 -3.24
CA ALA A 37 -24.55 1.74 -2.11
C ALA A 37 -23.50 2.84 -2.22
N ASN A 38 -23.43 3.70 -1.22
CA ASN A 38 -22.39 4.72 -1.06
C ASN A 38 -21.47 4.31 0.08
N VAL A 39 -20.18 4.70 0.03
CA VAL A 39 -19.24 4.51 1.14
C VAL A 39 -19.01 5.85 1.82
N GLU A 40 -19.12 5.89 3.14
CA GLU A 40 -18.95 7.11 3.92
C GLU A 40 -17.51 7.62 3.80
N ASN A 41 -17.34 8.92 3.49
CA ASN A 41 -16.06 9.62 3.37
C ASN A 41 -15.12 9.15 2.26
N THR A 42 -15.64 8.62 1.17
CA THR A 42 -14.84 8.29 0.00
C THR A 42 -15.29 9.09 -1.23
N ASP A 43 -14.37 9.81 -1.85
CA ASP A 43 -14.60 10.31 -3.22
C ASP A 43 -14.64 9.11 -4.17
N THR A 44 -15.66 9.12 -5.02
CA THR A 44 -16.03 8.01 -5.90
C THR A 44 -14.95 7.66 -6.92
N ARG A 45 -14.34 6.50 -6.82
CA ARG A 45 -13.81 5.64 -7.91
C ARG A 45 -13.22 4.34 -7.35
N ALA A 46 -13.51 3.22 -8.04
CA ALA A 46 -13.19 1.86 -7.64
C ALA A 46 -11.69 1.54 -7.62
N THR A 47 -11.00 1.94 -6.60
CA THR A 47 -9.68 1.43 -6.20
C THR A 47 -9.39 1.91 -4.79
N ILE A 48 -8.75 1.08 -3.98
CA ILE A 48 -8.11 1.59 -2.78
C ILE A 48 -6.86 2.33 -3.28
N THR A 49 -6.84 3.65 -3.14
CA THR A 49 -5.66 4.45 -3.46
C THR A 49 -5.08 5.00 -2.17
N ASP A 50 -3.77 4.88 -2.02
CA ASP A 50 -3.03 5.58 -0.97
C ASP A 50 -2.71 6.99 -1.49
N ASN A 51 -3.40 7.98 -0.95
CA ASN A 51 -3.08 9.38 -1.14
C ASN A 51 -2.68 9.94 0.22
N GLU A 52 -1.40 9.94 0.53
CA GLU A 52 -0.82 10.52 1.73
C GLU A 52 -1.44 9.97 3.05
N GLY A 53 -1.66 8.65 3.12
CA GLY A 53 -2.21 8.01 4.31
C GLY A 53 -3.74 8.11 4.45
N LYS A 54 -4.45 8.53 3.40
CA LYS A 54 -5.90 8.50 3.32
C LYS A 54 -6.35 7.46 2.30
N TRP A 55 -7.06 6.47 2.78
CA TRP A 55 -7.61 5.40 1.96
C TRP A 55 -8.94 5.83 1.36
N LYS A 56 -9.06 5.71 0.04
CA LYS A 56 -10.32 5.87 -0.67
C LYS A 56 -10.76 4.51 -1.16
N PHE A 57 -11.94 4.09 -0.74
CA PHE A 57 -12.58 2.85 -1.21
C PHE A 57 -13.70 3.20 -2.20
N ALA A 58 -13.79 2.46 -3.28
CA ALA A 58 -14.94 2.51 -4.17
C ALA A 58 -15.23 1.13 -4.76
N PHE A 59 -16.48 0.89 -5.12
CA PHE A 59 -16.90 -0.36 -5.70
C PHE A 59 -16.50 -0.46 -7.17
N ALA A 60 -16.03 -1.65 -7.58
CA ALA A 60 -15.74 -1.99 -8.97
C ALA A 60 -16.91 -2.70 -9.63
N THR A 61 -16.97 -2.65 -10.97
CA THR A 61 -17.90 -3.47 -11.75
C THR A 61 -17.66 -4.94 -11.43
N GLY A 62 -18.73 -5.64 -11.08
CA GLY A 62 -18.69 -7.04 -10.68
C GLY A 62 -18.63 -7.28 -9.18
N ASP A 63 -18.35 -6.26 -8.37
CA ASP A 63 -18.44 -6.37 -6.92
C ASP A 63 -19.83 -6.79 -6.46
N MET A 64 -19.88 -7.55 -5.36
CA MET A 64 -21.14 -8.05 -4.82
C MET A 64 -21.36 -7.52 -3.41
N VAL A 65 -22.58 -7.09 -3.16
CA VAL A 65 -23.07 -6.71 -1.82
C VAL A 65 -24.15 -7.71 -1.41
N LYS A 66 -24.03 -8.22 -0.19
CA LYS A 66 -25.06 -9.08 0.41
C LYS A 66 -26.00 -8.24 1.25
N VAL A 67 -27.30 -8.42 1.06
CA VAL A 67 -28.34 -7.67 1.74
C VAL A 67 -29.31 -8.61 2.43
N GLY A 68 -29.62 -8.34 3.68
CA GLY A 68 -30.54 -9.17 4.46
C GLY A 68 -30.92 -8.56 5.80
N ASN A 69 -31.74 -9.29 6.54
CA ASN A 69 -32.10 -9.00 7.93
C ASN A 69 -32.27 -10.31 8.72
N ASN A 70 -32.67 -10.25 9.97
CA ASN A 70 -32.83 -11.42 10.83
C ASN A 70 -34.02 -12.33 10.49
N GLU A 71 -34.91 -11.90 9.59
CA GLU A 71 -36.12 -12.65 9.20
C GLU A 71 -35.93 -13.43 7.89
N VAL A 72 -34.88 -13.15 7.12
CA VAL A 72 -34.57 -13.89 5.88
C VAL A 72 -33.62 -15.05 6.18
N GLU A 73 -33.86 -16.19 5.52
CA GLU A 73 -33.00 -17.37 5.63
C GLU A 73 -31.63 -17.10 5.00
N SER A 74 -31.62 -16.55 3.79
CA SER A 74 -30.42 -16.27 3.01
C SER A 74 -30.32 -14.80 2.64
N TYR A 75 -29.10 -14.30 2.52
CA TYR A 75 -28.87 -12.96 2.02
C TYR A 75 -29.12 -12.87 0.52
N TYR A 76 -29.69 -11.77 0.08
CA TYR A 76 -29.81 -11.41 -1.32
C TYR A 76 -28.47 -10.89 -1.85
N THR A 77 -28.13 -11.28 -3.07
CA THR A 77 -26.90 -10.84 -3.75
C THR A 77 -27.22 -9.73 -4.73
N PHE A 78 -26.55 -8.60 -4.55
CA PHE A 78 -26.58 -7.46 -5.46
C PHE A 78 -25.23 -7.33 -6.14
N LYS A 79 -25.19 -7.36 -7.48
CA LYS A 79 -23.95 -7.26 -8.28
C LYS A 79 -23.84 -5.88 -8.91
N ASN A 80 -22.69 -5.24 -8.79
CA ASN A 80 -22.40 -3.95 -9.40
C ASN A 80 -22.25 -4.08 -10.92
N ASN A 81 -23.08 -3.36 -11.67
CA ASN A 81 -23.01 -3.29 -13.15
C ASN A 81 -22.13 -2.12 -13.65
N GLY A 82 -21.48 -1.38 -12.74
CA GLY A 82 -20.69 -0.18 -13.03
C GLY A 82 -21.40 1.13 -12.69
N THR A 83 -22.73 1.10 -12.47
CA THR A 83 -23.52 2.28 -12.11
C THR A 83 -24.29 2.07 -10.81
N VAL A 84 -24.90 0.90 -10.68
CA VAL A 84 -25.70 0.49 -9.52
C VAL A 84 -25.49 -1.00 -9.25
N PHE A 85 -25.92 -1.44 -8.09
CA PHE A 85 -26.00 -2.85 -7.77
C PHE A 85 -27.39 -3.38 -8.12
N GLU A 86 -27.47 -4.51 -8.78
CA GLU A 86 -28.71 -5.15 -9.21
C GLU A 86 -28.81 -6.57 -8.67
N SER A 87 -30.02 -6.96 -8.28
CA SER A 87 -30.37 -8.34 -7.92
C SER A 87 -31.49 -8.82 -8.84
N THR A 88 -31.39 -10.07 -9.28
CA THR A 88 -32.46 -10.76 -10.01
C THR A 88 -33.60 -11.15 -9.10
N ASP A 89 -33.36 -11.24 -7.78
CA ASP A 89 -34.31 -11.71 -6.79
C ASP A 89 -35.08 -10.54 -6.17
N ALA A 90 -36.39 -10.67 -6.12
CA ALA A 90 -37.24 -9.74 -5.37
C ALA A 90 -37.04 -9.96 -3.86
N LEU A 91 -36.92 -8.87 -3.10
CA LEU A 91 -36.82 -8.96 -1.66
C LEU A 91 -38.12 -9.51 -1.07
N GLN A 92 -37.98 -10.46 -0.14
CA GLN A 92 -39.10 -11.00 0.63
C GLN A 92 -39.67 -9.89 1.53
N THR A 93 -41.00 -9.82 1.62
CA THR A 93 -41.65 -8.93 2.58
C THR A 93 -41.37 -9.43 3.99
N THR A 94 -40.81 -8.58 4.83
CA THR A 94 -40.50 -8.88 6.24
C THR A 94 -41.13 -7.84 7.15
N LYS A 95 -41.28 -8.18 8.44
CA LYS A 95 -41.68 -7.23 9.47
C LYS A 95 -40.51 -6.42 10.04
N ALA A 96 -39.27 -6.80 9.66
CA ALA A 96 -38.08 -6.12 10.12
C ALA A 96 -38.09 -4.67 9.64
N ALA A 97 -37.83 -3.74 10.55
CA ALA A 97 -37.77 -2.31 10.25
C ALA A 97 -36.52 -1.91 9.46
N THR A 98 -35.50 -2.77 9.42
CA THR A 98 -34.20 -2.46 8.87
C THR A 98 -33.63 -3.60 8.05
N TRP A 99 -33.03 -3.27 6.90
CA TRP A 99 -32.21 -4.14 6.10
C TRP A 99 -30.74 -3.75 6.25
N CYS A 100 -29.85 -4.73 6.28
CA CYS A 100 -28.41 -4.54 6.39
C CYS A 100 -27.70 -5.00 5.13
N ALA A 101 -26.69 -4.25 4.72
CA ALA A 101 -25.84 -4.54 3.58
C ALA A 101 -24.40 -4.81 4.04
N TYR A 102 -23.72 -5.76 3.38
CA TYR A 102 -22.38 -6.25 3.74
C TYR A 102 -21.53 -6.44 2.50
N PHE A 103 -20.30 -5.94 2.54
CA PHE A 103 -19.30 -6.11 1.49
C PHE A 103 -17.99 -6.64 2.12
N PRO A 104 -17.25 -7.51 1.44
CA PRO A 104 -17.51 -8.14 0.15
C PRO A 104 -18.51 -9.32 0.22
N GLY A 105 -19.01 -9.66 1.39
CA GLY A 105 -19.96 -10.75 1.61
C GLY A 105 -20.41 -10.84 3.06
N GLU A 106 -21.24 -11.84 3.36
CA GLU A 106 -21.68 -12.14 4.73
C GLU A 106 -20.62 -12.86 5.58
N ILE A 107 -19.67 -13.53 4.92
CA ILE A 107 -18.50 -14.18 5.55
C ILE A 107 -17.26 -13.65 4.85
N ILE A 108 -16.28 -13.23 5.63
CA ILE A 108 -14.99 -12.74 5.15
C ILE A 108 -13.90 -13.58 5.81
N GLU A 109 -13.25 -14.42 5.02
CA GLU A 109 -12.09 -15.18 5.47
C GLU A 109 -10.86 -14.26 5.54
N LEU A 110 -10.22 -14.19 6.70
CA LEU A 110 -9.02 -13.38 6.90
C LEU A 110 -7.74 -14.20 6.89
N ALA A 111 -7.82 -15.53 6.87
CA ALA A 111 -6.66 -16.42 6.76
C ALA A 111 -6.00 -16.31 5.38
N ASN A 112 -4.67 -16.46 5.33
CA ASN A 112 -3.88 -16.57 4.11
C ASN A 112 -4.08 -15.42 3.09
N GLN A 113 -4.18 -14.18 3.57
CA GLN A 113 -4.25 -13.01 2.69
C GLN A 113 -2.99 -12.91 1.83
N SER A 114 -3.13 -12.37 0.60
CA SER A 114 -2.01 -12.23 -0.33
C SER A 114 -0.94 -11.24 0.15
N GLY A 115 -1.32 -10.28 0.99
CA GLY A 115 -0.47 -9.17 1.39
C GLY A 115 -0.31 -8.08 0.34
N GLU A 116 -0.87 -8.27 -0.86
CA GLU A 116 -0.80 -7.29 -1.93
C GLU A 116 -1.84 -6.17 -1.72
N PHE A 117 -1.45 -4.93 -2.01
CA PHE A 117 -2.33 -3.79 -1.88
C PHE A 117 -3.62 -3.92 -2.72
N ALA A 118 -3.50 -4.43 -3.95
CA ALA A 118 -4.62 -4.64 -4.86
C ALA A 118 -5.67 -5.63 -4.32
N ASP A 119 -5.27 -6.51 -3.42
CA ASP A 119 -6.15 -7.55 -2.87
C ASP A 119 -6.83 -7.14 -1.55
N VAL A 120 -6.45 -6.00 -0.96
CA VAL A 120 -7.04 -5.51 0.30
C VAL A 120 -8.57 -5.44 0.21
N ALA A 121 -9.12 -4.98 -0.91
CA ALA A 121 -10.58 -4.87 -1.11
C ALA A 121 -11.33 -6.20 -0.95
N LYS A 122 -10.69 -7.33 -1.25
CA LYS A 122 -11.30 -8.69 -1.13
C LYS A 122 -11.65 -9.07 0.31
N ASN A 123 -10.93 -8.50 1.27
CA ASN A 123 -11.09 -8.79 2.70
C ASN A 123 -11.58 -7.58 3.49
N TYR A 124 -11.75 -6.41 2.84
CA TYR A 124 -12.07 -5.16 3.52
C TYR A 124 -13.56 -5.05 3.82
N ALA A 125 -13.90 -5.19 5.09
CA ALA A 125 -15.28 -5.23 5.57
C ALA A 125 -15.96 -3.86 5.55
N LEU A 126 -17.08 -3.75 4.84
CA LEU A 126 -18.00 -2.61 4.89
C LEU A 126 -19.39 -3.10 5.26
N ALA A 127 -20.08 -2.35 6.11
CA ALA A 127 -21.48 -2.62 6.42
C ALA A 127 -22.29 -1.34 6.54
N GLY A 128 -23.57 -1.41 6.18
CA GLY A 128 -24.53 -0.32 6.31
C GLY A 128 -25.93 -0.83 6.59
N ALA A 129 -26.81 0.05 7.03
CA ALA A 129 -28.21 -0.24 7.24
C ALA A 129 -29.09 0.77 6.50
N THR A 130 -30.25 0.31 6.06
CA THR A 130 -31.29 1.14 5.47
C THR A 130 -32.66 0.72 6.01
N ALA A 131 -33.62 1.65 6.00
CA ALA A 131 -34.97 1.31 6.35
C ALA A 131 -35.56 0.28 5.38
N THR A 132 -36.53 -0.51 5.84
CA THR A 132 -37.28 -1.41 4.96
C THR A 132 -37.94 -0.61 3.84
N PRO A 133 -37.77 -1.01 2.56
CA PRO A 133 -38.37 -0.29 1.46
C PRO A 133 -39.90 -0.34 1.57
N THR A 134 -40.57 0.77 1.21
CA THR A 134 -42.01 0.81 1.10
C THR A 134 -42.48 -0.08 -0.03
N THR A 135 -43.68 -0.64 0.09
CA THR A 135 -44.28 -1.46 -0.98
C THR A 135 -44.32 -0.67 -2.29
N GLY A 136 -43.79 -1.28 -3.35
CA GLY A 136 -43.67 -0.64 -4.69
C GLY A 136 -42.37 0.15 -4.90
N SER A 137 -41.45 0.14 -3.96
CA SER A 137 -40.12 0.72 -4.13
C SER A 137 -39.23 -0.17 -5.00
N ASP A 138 -38.64 0.41 -6.05
CA ASP A 138 -37.74 -0.30 -6.99
C ASP A 138 -36.29 -0.39 -6.49
N GLY A 139 -35.99 0.07 -5.27
CA GLY A 139 -34.62 0.11 -4.81
C GLY A 139 -34.39 0.39 -3.34
N LEU A 140 -33.16 0.09 -2.94
CA LEU A 140 -32.58 0.37 -1.62
C LEU A 140 -31.49 1.43 -1.77
N THR A 141 -31.35 2.29 -0.77
CA THR A 141 -30.19 3.17 -0.66
C THR A 141 -29.51 2.93 0.67
N VAL A 142 -28.22 2.63 0.65
CA VAL A 142 -27.43 2.36 1.86
C VAL A 142 -26.13 3.14 1.86
N THR A 143 -25.76 3.71 2.99
CA THR A 143 -24.41 4.24 3.23
C THR A 143 -23.63 3.22 4.04
N MET A 144 -22.58 2.67 3.44
CA MET A 144 -21.72 1.66 4.04
C MET A 144 -20.54 2.31 4.75
N LYS A 145 -20.19 1.77 5.90
CA LYS A 145 -19.06 2.23 6.74
C LYS A 145 -18.06 1.11 6.89
N ALA A 146 -16.78 1.45 6.95
CA ALA A 146 -15.71 0.49 7.24
C ALA A 146 -15.96 -0.20 8.60
N LYS A 147 -15.64 -1.49 8.66
CA LYS A 147 -15.69 -2.37 9.84
C LYS A 147 -14.37 -3.10 10.06
N ALA A 148 -13.38 -2.78 9.25
CA ALA A 148 -12.03 -3.31 9.34
C ALA A 148 -11.02 -2.18 9.36
N ALA A 149 -9.81 -2.50 9.83
CA ALA A 149 -8.60 -1.71 9.69
C ALA A 149 -7.58 -2.47 8.84
N VAL A 150 -6.54 -1.79 8.39
CA VAL A 150 -5.47 -2.42 7.63
C VAL A 150 -4.14 -2.20 8.33
N LEU A 151 -3.36 -3.26 8.45
CA LEU A 151 -1.96 -3.19 8.86
C LEU A 151 -1.09 -3.12 7.59
N CYS A 152 -0.28 -2.07 7.49
CA CYS A 152 0.79 -1.93 6.51
C CYS A 152 2.09 -2.36 7.18
N ILE A 153 2.63 -3.51 6.79
CA ILE A 153 3.81 -4.14 7.40
C ILE A 153 5.03 -3.76 6.59
N VAL A 154 6.01 -3.15 7.24
CA VAL A 154 7.24 -2.63 6.63
C VAL A 154 8.49 -3.15 7.36
N GLY A 155 9.65 -3.08 6.70
CA GLY A 155 10.93 -3.51 7.29
C GLY A 155 11.19 -5.01 7.19
N VAL A 156 10.41 -5.74 6.37
CA VAL A 156 10.65 -7.16 6.08
C VAL A 156 11.86 -7.28 5.16
N LYS A 157 12.80 -8.16 5.51
CA LYS A 157 14.01 -8.46 4.73
C LYS A 157 13.85 -9.76 3.94
N ASP A 158 14.68 -9.93 2.92
CA ASP A 158 14.79 -11.22 2.21
C ASP A 158 15.30 -12.29 3.16
N GLY A 159 14.62 -13.44 3.14
CA GLY A 159 14.91 -14.55 4.04
C GLY A 159 14.24 -14.49 5.41
N ASP A 160 13.67 -13.33 5.82
CA ASP A 160 12.85 -13.26 7.01
C ASP A 160 11.58 -14.09 6.82
N CYS A 161 11.22 -14.88 7.84
CA CYS A 161 9.95 -15.58 7.86
C CYS A 161 8.89 -14.66 8.51
N LEU A 162 8.12 -13.95 7.68
CA LEU A 162 6.98 -13.19 8.16
C LEU A 162 5.79 -14.14 8.27
N ASP A 163 5.26 -14.31 9.48
CA ASP A 163 4.09 -15.15 9.80
C ASP A 163 3.15 -14.37 10.73
N ILE A 164 2.29 -13.56 10.13
CA ILE A 164 1.38 -12.67 10.87
C ILE A 164 0.16 -13.45 11.30
N ASN A 165 -0.05 -13.48 12.61
CA ASN A 165 -1.28 -13.92 13.23
C ASN A 165 -1.81 -12.84 14.19
N VAL A 166 -3.11 -12.82 14.40
CA VAL A 166 -3.78 -11.84 15.23
C VAL A 166 -4.67 -12.55 16.23
N GLN A 167 -4.65 -12.11 17.48
CA GLN A 167 -5.38 -12.73 18.57
C GLN A 167 -6.28 -11.72 19.26
N THR A 168 -7.44 -12.18 19.70
CA THR A 168 -8.30 -11.56 20.71
C THR A 168 -8.19 -12.34 22.03
N ALA A 169 -8.98 -11.95 23.03
CA ALA A 169 -9.11 -12.75 24.26
C ALA A 169 -9.76 -14.14 24.01
N GLU A 170 -10.48 -14.28 22.89
CA GLU A 170 -11.25 -15.49 22.56
C GLU A 170 -10.48 -16.48 21.64
N GLY A 171 -9.32 -16.07 21.15
CA GLY A 171 -8.47 -16.91 20.28
C GLY A 171 -7.91 -16.19 19.05
N TYR A 172 -7.41 -16.97 18.11
CA TYR A 172 -6.85 -16.46 16.85
C TYR A 172 -7.95 -16.01 15.92
N VAL A 173 -7.83 -14.81 15.38
CA VAL A 173 -8.75 -14.26 14.37
C VAL A 173 -8.66 -15.09 13.10
N SER A 174 -9.81 -15.59 12.63
CA SER A 174 -9.93 -16.36 11.39
C SER A 174 -10.75 -15.65 10.33
N GLY A 175 -11.70 -14.80 10.74
CA GLY A 175 -12.61 -14.15 9.80
C GLY A 175 -13.57 -13.17 10.46
N LEU A 176 -14.53 -12.73 9.65
CA LEU A 176 -15.65 -11.89 10.06
C LEU A 176 -16.95 -12.47 9.51
N THR A 177 -18.01 -12.44 10.33
CA THR A 177 -19.36 -12.86 9.93
C THR A 177 -20.35 -11.72 10.12
N ALA A 178 -21.17 -11.46 9.12
CA ALA A 178 -22.22 -10.45 9.17
C ALA A 178 -23.17 -10.66 10.35
N ALA A 179 -23.46 -9.60 11.05
CA ALA A 179 -24.47 -9.60 12.12
C ALA A 179 -25.84 -9.29 11.52
N LYS A 180 -26.69 -10.31 11.30
CA LYS A 180 -27.98 -10.18 10.56
C LYS A 180 -28.92 -9.04 11.04
N ASN A 181 -28.78 -8.63 12.27
CA ASN A 181 -29.66 -7.63 12.90
C ASN A 181 -28.99 -6.25 13.07
N SER A 182 -27.77 -6.08 12.58
CA SER A 182 -27.05 -4.80 12.69
C SER A 182 -26.06 -4.61 11.55
N ALA A 183 -25.76 -3.36 11.21
CA ALA A 183 -24.77 -3.01 10.20
C ALA A 183 -23.34 -3.22 10.75
N GLY A 184 -22.97 -4.48 11.01
CA GLY A 184 -21.68 -4.85 11.58
C GLY A 184 -21.29 -6.29 11.31
N PHE A 185 -20.09 -6.63 11.74
CA PHE A 185 -19.56 -7.98 11.68
C PHE A 185 -19.21 -8.45 13.09
N LYS A 186 -19.33 -9.76 13.32
CA LYS A 186 -18.75 -10.45 14.47
C LYS A 186 -17.41 -11.03 14.08
N VAL A 187 -16.42 -10.90 14.95
CA VAL A 187 -15.11 -11.53 14.75
C VAL A 187 -15.25 -13.04 14.93
N GLN A 188 -14.75 -13.79 13.97
CA GLN A 188 -14.60 -15.23 14.08
C GLN A 188 -13.21 -15.53 14.62
N THR A 189 -13.15 -16.46 15.58
CA THR A 189 -11.90 -16.90 16.20
C THR A 189 -11.77 -18.42 16.15
N SER A 190 -10.53 -18.90 16.19
CA SER A 190 -10.14 -20.31 16.27
C SER A 190 -9.26 -20.52 17.50
N PRO A 191 -9.38 -21.64 18.21
CA PRO A 191 -8.45 -22.01 19.27
C PRO A 191 -7.08 -22.43 18.69
N ALA A 192 -7.04 -22.91 17.44
CA ALA A 192 -5.81 -23.24 16.73
C ALA A 192 -5.25 -21.97 16.06
N LYS A 193 -3.90 -21.89 15.96
CA LYS A 193 -3.22 -20.77 15.29
C LYS A 193 -3.73 -20.61 13.86
N VAL A 194 -4.10 -19.38 13.52
CA VAL A 194 -4.48 -18.94 12.16
C VAL A 194 -3.47 -17.92 11.68
N THR A 195 -2.82 -18.20 10.56
CA THR A 195 -1.93 -17.28 9.90
C THR A 195 -2.72 -16.39 8.93
N LEU A 196 -2.68 -15.07 9.14
CA LEU A 196 -3.34 -14.11 8.24
C LEU A 196 -2.48 -13.80 7.02
N LEU A 197 -1.16 -13.80 7.18
CA LEU A 197 -0.19 -13.54 6.12
C LEU A 197 1.09 -14.31 6.37
N SER A 198 1.62 -14.97 5.34
CA SER A 198 2.95 -15.59 5.35
C SER A 198 3.77 -15.11 4.15
N LYS A 199 5.00 -14.60 4.40
CA LYS A 199 5.92 -14.09 3.37
C LYS A 199 7.38 -14.37 3.77
N GLN A 200 8.25 -14.50 2.75
CA GLN A 200 9.68 -14.77 2.92
C GLN A 200 10.56 -13.81 2.09
N LYS A 201 9.97 -12.78 1.51
CA LYS A 201 10.68 -11.78 0.69
C LYS A 201 10.56 -10.41 1.30
N ALA A 202 11.57 -9.58 1.06
CA ALA A 202 11.49 -8.16 1.36
C ALA A 202 10.29 -7.52 0.64
N GLY A 203 9.57 -6.66 1.33
CA GLY A 203 8.40 -6.01 0.76
C GLY A 203 7.64 -5.14 1.75
N VAL A 204 6.63 -4.47 1.23
CA VAL A 204 5.55 -3.88 2.02
C VAL A 204 4.32 -4.76 1.84
N TYR A 205 3.73 -5.18 2.94
CA TYR A 205 2.58 -6.07 2.91
C TYR A 205 1.39 -5.47 3.65
N TYR A 206 0.20 -5.84 3.21
CA TYR A 206 -1.05 -5.32 3.74
C TYR A 206 -1.92 -6.45 4.28
N VAL A 207 -2.41 -6.28 5.50
CA VAL A 207 -3.26 -7.27 6.17
C VAL A 207 -4.51 -6.58 6.69
N VAL A 208 -5.67 -7.05 6.27
CA VAL A 208 -6.96 -6.62 6.82
C VAL A 208 -7.17 -7.33 8.15
N VAL A 209 -7.57 -6.57 9.16
CA VAL A 209 -7.87 -7.04 10.51
C VAL A 209 -9.17 -6.44 11.02
N PRO A 210 -9.84 -7.07 12.00
CA PRO A 210 -11.00 -6.48 12.63
C PRO A 210 -10.70 -5.12 13.26
N ALA A 211 -11.66 -4.21 13.19
CA ALA A 211 -11.59 -2.93 13.88
C ALA A 211 -12.41 -2.95 15.19
N ASP A 212 -12.20 -1.95 16.04
CA ASP A 212 -12.96 -1.68 17.27
C ASP A 212 -12.96 -2.84 18.29
N VAL A 213 -11.97 -3.74 18.18
CA VAL A 213 -11.74 -4.84 19.13
C VAL A 213 -10.28 -4.85 19.57
N LYS A 214 -10.04 -5.28 20.83
CA LYS A 214 -8.67 -5.42 21.34
C LYS A 214 -7.95 -6.57 20.64
N LEU A 215 -6.82 -6.25 20.03
CA LEU A 215 -6.01 -7.19 19.25
C LEU A 215 -4.57 -7.27 19.77
N SER A 216 -3.96 -8.43 19.64
CA SER A 216 -2.52 -8.64 19.74
C SER A 216 -2.01 -9.20 18.41
N VAL A 217 -1.02 -8.55 17.82
CA VAL A 217 -0.42 -8.89 16.52
C VAL A 217 0.93 -9.55 16.78
N TYR A 218 1.14 -10.72 16.22
CA TYR A 218 2.35 -11.51 16.35
C TYR A 218 3.00 -11.76 14.99
N ASN A 219 4.33 -11.88 14.99
CA ASN A 219 5.08 -12.55 13.93
C ASN A 219 5.58 -13.89 14.49
N GLY A 220 5.05 -14.98 13.96
CA GLY A 220 5.26 -16.30 14.56
C GLY A 220 4.73 -16.36 15.99
N ASN A 221 5.62 -16.48 16.96
CA ASN A 221 5.32 -16.49 18.40
C ASN A 221 5.73 -15.17 19.08
N THR A 222 6.31 -14.23 18.32
CA THR A 222 6.80 -12.96 18.87
C THR A 222 5.72 -11.90 18.80
N LEU A 223 5.34 -11.35 19.94
CA LEU A 223 4.42 -10.21 20.00
C LEU A 223 5.07 -8.97 19.40
N ILE A 224 4.48 -8.43 18.32
CA ILE A 224 4.92 -7.18 17.71
C ILE A 224 4.20 -5.98 18.32
N LYS A 225 2.87 -6.09 18.45
CA LYS A 225 2.03 -4.99 18.92
C LYS A 225 0.75 -5.48 19.58
N ALA A 226 0.39 -4.86 20.69
CA ALA A 226 -0.95 -4.98 21.27
C ALA A 226 -1.68 -3.64 21.17
N THR A 227 -2.97 -3.69 20.84
CA THR A 227 -3.82 -2.49 20.82
C THR A 227 -4.34 -2.16 22.22
N LYS A 228 -4.76 -0.91 22.42
CA LYS A 228 -5.53 -0.50 23.60
C LYS A 228 -6.92 -1.16 23.60
N ALA A 229 -7.68 -1.01 24.66
CA ALA A 229 -8.99 -1.66 24.85
C ALA A 229 -9.98 -1.40 23.69
N GLY A 230 -9.95 -0.21 23.08
CA GLY A 230 -10.82 0.15 21.94
C GLY A 230 -10.37 -0.41 20.58
N GLY A 231 -9.20 -1.08 20.52
CA GLY A 231 -8.71 -1.65 19.27
C GLY A 231 -8.18 -0.63 18.26
N LEU A 232 -8.18 -1.05 16.97
CA LEU A 232 -7.87 -0.21 15.83
C LEU A 232 -9.16 0.47 15.34
N THR A 233 -9.05 1.72 14.90
CA THR A 233 -10.21 2.45 14.35
C THR A 233 -10.55 1.91 12.96
N ALA A 234 -11.82 1.64 12.71
CA ALA A 234 -12.33 1.24 11.42
C ALA A 234 -12.01 2.29 10.32
N GLY A 235 -11.67 1.83 9.13
CA GLY A 235 -11.36 2.70 8.01
C GLY A 235 -9.97 3.36 8.06
N LYS A 236 -9.14 2.98 9.01
CA LYS A 236 -7.75 3.46 9.12
C LYS A 236 -6.75 2.38 8.73
N TYR A 237 -5.57 2.82 8.29
CA TYR A 237 -4.43 1.92 8.21
C TYR A 237 -3.36 2.31 9.24
N TYR A 238 -2.57 1.32 9.62
CA TYR A 238 -1.54 1.45 10.66
C TYR A 238 -0.25 0.83 10.16
N THR A 239 0.83 1.60 10.18
CA THR A 239 2.15 1.07 9.84
C THR A 239 2.70 0.25 10.99
N LEU A 240 3.04 -1.01 10.71
CA LEU A 240 3.67 -1.94 11.63
C LEU A 240 5.09 -2.22 11.13
N LYS A 241 6.10 -1.83 11.91
CA LYS A 241 7.50 -2.07 11.59
C LYS A 241 7.92 -3.43 12.15
N THR A 242 8.47 -4.29 11.29
CA THR A 242 9.09 -5.58 11.68
C THR A 242 10.62 -5.50 11.74
N GLY A 243 11.20 -4.39 11.25
CA GLY A 243 12.62 -4.09 11.30
C GLY A 243 12.86 -2.59 11.19
N ASP A 244 14.07 -2.15 11.53
CA ASP A 244 14.44 -0.76 11.42
C ASP A 244 14.73 -0.39 9.96
N VAL A 245 14.20 0.77 9.54
CA VAL A 245 14.40 1.37 8.21
C VAL A 245 15.32 2.60 8.27
N ASP A 246 15.70 3.02 9.44
CA ASP A 246 16.74 4.00 9.75
C ASP A 246 17.35 3.72 11.14
N GLY A 247 18.53 4.22 11.40
CA GLY A 247 19.20 4.02 12.68
C GLY A 247 20.64 4.52 12.70
N GLU A 248 21.38 4.00 13.64
CA GLU A 248 22.81 4.27 13.81
C GLU A 248 23.57 2.94 13.93
N GLU A 249 24.78 2.88 13.37
CA GLU A 249 25.68 1.73 13.46
C GLU A 249 27.10 2.21 13.69
N ASP A 250 27.92 1.36 14.32
CA ASP A 250 29.31 1.64 14.57
C ASP A 250 30.13 1.66 13.27
N ALA A 251 30.98 2.64 13.14
CA ALA A 251 32.04 2.70 12.14
C ALA A 251 33.39 2.89 12.84
N THR A 252 34.40 2.17 12.39
CA THR A 252 35.79 2.35 12.90
C THR A 252 36.56 3.21 11.90
N ILE A 253 36.89 4.43 12.28
CA ILE A 253 37.61 5.41 11.45
C ILE A 253 38.90 5.78 12.16
N ASP A 254 40.03 5.53 11.55
CA ASP A 254 41.38 5.76 12.14
C ASP A 254 41.51 5.12 13.52
N GLY A 255 40.93 3.93 13.69
CA GLY A 255 40.97 3.21 14.98
C GLY A 255 39.98 3.71 16.04
N VAL A 256 39.16 4.71 15.75
CA VAL A 256 38.14 5.27 16.63
C VAL A 256 36.75 4.79 16.23
N VAL A 257 36.01 4.26 17.20
CA VAL A 257 34.62 3.85 16.99
C VAL A 257 33.69 5.07 17.10
N VAL A 258 32.91 5.33 16.04
CA VAL A 258 31.95 6.44 15.99
C VAL A 258 30.59 5.92 15.47
N LYS A 259 29.49 6.54 15.89
CA LYS A 259 28.14 6.21 15.37
C LYS A 259 27.89 6.92 14.05
N LYS A 260 27.44 6.15 13.06
CA LYS A 260 27.04 6.67 11.76
C LYS A 260 25.56 6.38 11.50
N LYS A 261 24.82 7.42 11.11
CA LYS A 261 23.40 7.31 10.77
C LYS A 261 23.22 6.65 9.41
N TRP A 262 22.21 5.81 9.31
CA TRP A 262 21.81 5.18 8.04
C TRP A 262 20.33 5.30 7.77
N VAL A 263 19.93 5.06 6.52
CA VAL A 263 18.55 5.05 6.06
C VAL A 263 18.39 4.02 4.94
N GLN A 264 17.25 3.34 4.95
CA GLN A 264 16.75 2.50 3.88
C GLN A 264 15.62 3.25 3.17
N LEU A 265 15.60 3.27 1.84
CA LEU A 265 14.65 4.05 1.05
C LEU A 265 13.51 3.21 0.46
N TRP A 266 13.69 1.88 0.39
CA TRP A 266 12.68 0.93 -0.10
C TRP A 266 12.86 -0.44 0.55
N PRO A 267 11.81 -1.30 0.54
CA PRO A 267 11.89 -2.66 1.09
C PRO A 267 12.99 -3.48 0.42
N GLY A 268 13.83 -4.14 1.22
CA GLY A 268 14.96 -4.92 0.70
C GLY A 268 16.09 -4.10 0.08
N GLY A 269 15.99 -2.78 0.11
CA GLY A 269 17.07 -1.90 -0.32
C GLY A 269 18.23 -1.84 0.67
N PRO A 270 19.41 -1.37 0.26
CA PRO A 270 20.54 -1.22 1.16
C PRO A 270 20.29 -0.13 2.20
N LYS A 271 20.95 -0.25 3.33
CA LYS A 271 20.97 0.75 4.42
C LYS A 271 22.09 1.74 4.13
N PHE A 272 21.80 2.79 3.40
CA PHE A 272 22.75 3.84 3.04
C PHE A 272 23.15 4.67 4.26
N ALA A 273 24.44 4.93 4.42
CA ALA A 273 24.90 5.96 5.35
C ALA A 273 24.32 7.33 4.97
N LYS A 274 24.01 8.19 5.93
CA LYS A 274 23.53 9.56 5.65
C LYS A 274 24.63 10.54 5.25
N GLU A 275 25.88 10.14 5.33
CA GLU A 275 27.04 10.93 4.94
C GLU A 275 27.99 10.12 4.04
N ASN A 276 28.81 10.82 3.26
CA ASN A 276 29.87 10.21 2.47
C ASN A 276 31.07 9.85 3.37
N VAL A 277 31.93 8.97 2.87
CA VAL A 277 33.32 8.94 3.32
C VAL A 277 33.92 10.34 3.14
N LYS A 278 34.72 10.79 4.12
CA LYS A 278 35.24 12.16 4.14
C LYS A 278 36.06 12.50 2.89
N ASP A 279 36.96 11.61 2.52
CA ASP A 279 37.83 11.81 1.36
C ASP A 279 37.31 11.04 0.15
N LYS A 280 37.60 11.52 -1.04
CA LYS A 280 37.35 10.76 -2.27
C LYS A 280 38.35 9.62 -2.36
N LEU A 281 37.90 8.45 -2.73
CA LEU A 281 38.67 7.23 -2.82
C LEU A 281 38.92 6.83 -4.28
N THR A 282 40.03 6.15 -4.52
CA THR A 282 40.22 5.35 -5.74
C THR A 282 39.28 4.14 -5.71
N PHE A 283 39.04 3.50 -6.87
CA PHE A 283 38.23 2.31 -6.94
C PHE A 283 38.76 1.17 -6.04
N THR A 284 40.10 0.96 -6.05
CA THR A 284 40.73 -0.07 -5.25
C THR A 284 40.50 0.15 -3.74
N GLU A 285 40.58 1.38 -3.27
CA GLU A 285 40.29 1.73 -1.87
C GLU A 285 38.82 1.56 -1.55
N ALA A 286 37.94 1.96 -2.45
CA ALA A 286 36.49 1.82 -2.31
C ALA A 286 36.03 0.36 -2.24
N CYS A 287 36.75 -0.57 -2.87
CA CYS A 287 36.42 -2.00 -2.90
C CYS A 287 36.99 -2.81 -1.71
N LYS A 288 37.75 -2.22 -0.81
CA LYS A 288 38.18 -2.90 0.41
C LYS A 288 36.98 -3.35 1.23
N THR A 289 37.15 -4.43 1.98
CA THR A 289 36.07 -5.03 2.81
C THR A 289 36.57 -5.40 4.18
N GLY A 290 35.66 -5.70 5.10
CA GLY A 290 36.02 -6.06 6.48
C GLY A 290 36.73 -4.90 7.18
N ASP A 291 37.72 -5.23 8.01
CA ASP A 291 38.46 -4.23 8.79
C ASP A 291 39.33 -3.31 7.93
N GLU A 292 39.61 -3.68 6.69
CA GLU A 292 40.34 -2.83 5.73
C GLU A 292 39.48 -1.74 5.10
N TYR A 293 38.15 -1.84 5.21
CA TYR A 293 37.24 -0.81 4.71
C TYR A 293 37.40 0.47 5.58
N VAL A 294 37.35 1.61 4.93
CA VAL A 294 37.60 2.93 5.54
C VAL A 294 36.68 3.26 6.73
N TRP A 295 35.55 2.59 6.85
CA TRP A 295 34.62 2.67 8.00
C TRP A 295 34.52 1.37 8.81
N GLY A 296 35.41 0.40 8.55
CA GLY A 296 35.46 -0.90 9.24
C GLY A 296 34.45 -1.91 8.76
N ALA A 297 34.43 -3.07 9.40
CA ALA A 297 33.76 -4.29 8.93
C ALA A 297 32.22 -4.20 8.81
N ASN A 298 31.57 -3.27 9.50
CA ASN A 298 30.11 -3.10 9.44
C ASN A 298 29.66 -2.37 8.17
N TRP A 299 30.57 -1.82 7.38
CA TRP A 299 30.28 -0.97 6.23
C TRP A 299 30.97 -1.48 4.97
N ARG A 300 30.40 -1.14 3.82
CA ARG A 300 30.99 -1.40 2.51
C ARG A 300 30.54 -0.36 1.49
N THR A 301 31.23 -0.30 0.37
CA THR A 301 30.75 0.42 -0.82
C THR A 301 29.54 -0.31 -1.41
N PRO A 302 28.49 0.39 -1.87
CA PRO A 302 27.33 -0.25 -2.50
C PRO A 302 27.71 -0.92 -3.83
N THR A 303 26.97 -1.94 -4.21
CA THR A 303 27.11 -2.58 -5.52
C THR A 303 26.55 -1.70 -6.64
N LYS A 304 26.84 -2.05 -7.90
CA LYS A 304 26.27 -1.41 -9.08
C LYS A 304 24.73 -1.43 -9.06
N ASP A 305 24.15 -2.58 -8.72
CA ASP A 305 22.69 -2.75 -8.70
C ASP A 305 22.03 -1.92 -7.60
N GLU A 306 22.66 -1.82 -6.43
CA GLU A 306 22.16 -0.99 -5.33
C GLU A 306 22.12 0.49 -5.70
N LEU A 307 23.17 1.03 -6.34
CA LEU A 307 23.14 2.41 -6.82
C LEU A 307 22.24 2.60 -8.04
N ASN A 308 22.15 1.60 -8.94
CA ASN A 308 21.23 1.65 -10.08
C ASN A 308 19.77 1.73 -9.66
N ASN A 309 19.42 1.13 -8.53
CA ASN A 309 18.07 1.24 -7.98
C ASN A 309 17.69 2.69 -7.62
N LEU A 310 18.66 3.58 -7.33
CA LEU A 310 18.41 5.02 -7.12
C LEU A 310 17.87 5.73 -8.38
N THR A 311 17.98 5.13 -9.56
CA THR A 311 17.42 5.69 -10.80
C THR A 311 15.96 5.28 -11.07
N LYS A 312 15.41 4.36 -10.27
CA LYS A 312 14.06 3.80 -10.47
C LYS A 312 12.98 4.72 -9.89
N LYS A 313 12.18 5.32 -10.77
CA LYS A 313 11.11 6.27 -10.41
C LYS A 313 9.91 5.65 -9.70
N ASP A 314 9.78 4.35 -9.71
CA ASP A 314 8.75 3.59 -8.98
C ASP A 314 9.13 3.34 -7.51
N LEU A 315 10.41 3.40 -7.17
CA LEU A 315 10.88 3.20 -5.81
C LEU A 315 11.05 4.51 -5.05
N MET A 316 11.49 5.58 -5.73
CA MET A 316 11.76 6.85 -5.08
C MET A 316 11.60 8.05 -6.01
N SER A 317 11.34 9.23 -5.43
CA SER A 317 11.49 10.51 -6.09
C SER A 317 12.90 11.07 -5.87
N CYS A 318 13.31 11.95 -6.78
CA CYS A 318 14.60 12.61 -6.75
C CYS A 318 14.42 14.09 -7.10
N GLU A 319 15.04 14.97 -6.35
CA GLU A 319 15.02 16.41 -6.60
C GLU A 319 16.41 17.04 -6.36
N VAL A 320 16.68 18.12 -7.09
CA VAL A 320 17.90 18.93 -6.89
C VAL A 320 17.66 19.89 -5.75
N ILE A 321 18.51 19.81 -4.71
CA ILE A 321 18.43 20.74 -3.57
C ILE A 321 19.83 21.26 -3.19
N THR A 322 19.83 22.34 -2.39
CA THR A 322 21.02 22.78 -1.69
C THR A 322 20.85 22.51 -0.19
N GLN A 323 21.74 21.71 0.38
CA GLN A 323 21.77 21.37 1.81
C GLN A 323 23.17 21.62 2.36
N GLU A 324 23.27 22.31 3.48
CA GLU A 324 24.56 22.66 4.12
C GLU A 324 25.56 23.33 3.17
N GLY A 325 25.04 24.20 2.28
CA GLY A 325 25.84 24.93 1.30
C GLY A 325 26.36 24.11 0.12
N LYS A 326 25.93 22.85 -0.04
CA LYS A 326 26.29 21.97 -1.16
C LYS A 326 25.06 21.63 -2.00
N VAL A 327 25.17 21.74 -3.30
CA VAL A 327 24.16 21.25 -4.25
C VAL A 327 24.26 19.74 -4.34
N GLY A 328 23.13 19.06 -4.49
CA GLY A 328 23.08 17.62 -4.65
C GLY A 328 21.71 17.11 -4.97
N LEU A 329 21.56 15.79 -4.97
CA LEU A 329 20.30 15.09 -5.16
C LEU A 329 19.72 14.60 -3.85
N LEU A 330 18.49 14.98 -3.55
CA LEU A 330 17.70 14.41 -2.47
C LEU A 330 16.80 13.31 -3.03
N TYR A 331 17.06 12.10 -2.63
CA TYR A 331 16.20 10.95 -2.86
C TYR A 331 15.23 10.77 -1.72
N LYS A 332 13.96 10.45 -2.05
CA LYS A 332 12.91 10.20 -1.06
C LYS A 332 12.15 8.93 -1.45
N GLY A 333 11.99 8.01 -0.50
CA GLY A 333 11.22 6.78 -0.72
C GLY A 333 9.75 7.07 -1.04
N LEU A 334 9.16 6.27 -1.93
CA LEU A 334 7.74 6.40 -2.33
C LEU A 334 6.84 5.36 -1.70
N MET A 335 7.40 4.25 -1.22
CA MET A 335 6.60 3.18 -0.65
C MET A 335 6.15 3.49 0.79
N PRO A 336 4.97 3.03 1.22
CA PRO A 336 4.52 3.19 2.59
C PRO A 336 5.55 2.73 3.62
N GLY A 337 5.74 3.52 4.68
CA GLY A 337 6.79 3.31 5.67
C GLY A 337 8.18 3.84 5.31
N TYR A 338 8.36 4.32 4.06
CA TYR A 338 9.59 4.91 3.55
C TYR A 338 9.41 6.36 3.06
N THR A 339 8.18 6.89 3.00
CA THR A 339 7.87 8.21 2.46
C THR A 339 8.45 9.39 3.23
N ASP A 340 8.86 9.18 4.47
CA ASP A 340 9.59 10.13 5.31
C ASP A 340 11.12 9.90 5.29
N LYS A 341 11.60 8.90 4.53
CA LYS A 341 13.01 8.52 4.47
C LYS A 341 13.70 9.21 3.30
N THR A 342 14.80 9.89 3.60
CA THR A 342 15.53 10.68 2.61
C THR A 342 17.02 10.38 2.65
N LEU A 343 17.66 10.43 1.48
CA LEU A 343 19.10 10.31 1.27
C LEU A 343 19.57 11.47 0.41
N PHE A 344 20.41 12.33 0.95
CA PHE A 344 21.04 13.41 0.20
C PHE A 344 22.42 12.97 -0.33
N LEU A 345 22.62 13.05 -1.63
CA LEU A 345 23.92 12.83 -2.29
C LEU A 345 24.51 14.19 -2.68
N PRO A 346 25.44 14.76 -1.90
CA PRO A 346 26.03 16.07 -2.19
C PRO A 346 27.11 16.02 -3.27
N SER A 347 27.19 17.12 -4.02
CA SER A 347 28.40 17.50 -4.78
C SER A 347 29.36 18.32 -3.89
N GLU A 348 30.44 18.84 -4.50
CA GLU A 348 31.31 19.85 -3.86
C GLU A 348 30.90 21.28 -4.24
N SER A 349 29.97 21.43 -5.17
CA SER A 349 29.52 22.73 -5.66
C SER A 349 28.45 23.34 -4.75
N SER A 350 28.48 24.67 -4.66
CA SER A 350 27.43 25.47 -4.03
C SER A 350 26.44 26.07 -5.04
N THR A 351 26.64 25.86 -6.35
CA THR A 351 25.78 26.37 -7.43
C THR A 351 25.18 25.22 -8.23
N THR A 352 24.06 25.46 -8.91
CA THR A 352 23.37 24.46 -9.75
C THR A 352 23.80 24.51 -11.22
N GLU A 353 24.80 25.32 -11.57
CA GLU A 353 25.26 25.44 -12.93
C GLU A 353 26.32 24.36 -13.25
N HIS A 354 26.01 23.42 -14.15
CA HIS A 354 26.92 22.39 -14.68
C HIS A 354 27.68 21.62 -13.60
N VAL A 355 26.97 21.05 -12.64
CA VAL A 355 27.58 20.29 -11.53
C VAL A 355 27.62 18.82 -11.87
N GLY A 356 28.82 18.29 -12.11
CA GLY A 356 29.08 16.85 -12.29
C GLY A 356 29.76 16.25 -11.07
N PHE A 357 29.29 15.12 -10.59
CA PHE A 357 29.94 14.34 -9.53
C PHE A 357 29.56 12.87 -9.60
N ASN A 358 30.40 12.02 -9.00
CA ASN A 358 30.31 10.59 -9.17
C ASN A 358 30.43 9.85 -7.83
N TYR A 359 29.78 8.69 -7.75
CA TYR A 359 29.85 7.77 -6.61
C TYR A 359 30.32 6.39 -7.05
N TRP A 360 31.38 5.86 -6.45
CA TRP A 360 31.86 4.51 -6.69
C TRP A 360 30.83 3.45 -6.31
N THR A 361 30.80 2.38 -7.09
CA THR A 361 30.23 1.08 -6.71
C THR A 361 31.35 0.12 -6.35
N SER A 362 31.06 -0.95 -5.62
CA SER A 362 32.02 -2.04 -5.37
C SER A 362 32.14 -3.04 -6.53
N THR A 363 31.41 -2.81 -7.61
CA THR A 363 31.40 -3.69 -8.79
C THR A 363 32.39 -3.16 -9.81
N GLY A 364 33.43 -3.94 -10.15
CA GLY A 364 34.43 -3.64 -11.16
C GLY A 364 34.31 -4.47 -12.42
N GLU A 365 35.05 -4.08 -13.42
CA GLU A 365 35.22 -4.81 -14.68
C GLU A 365 36.64 -5.44 -14.74
N GLN A 366 36.83 -6.44 -15.62
CA GLN A 366 38.08 -7.20 -15.70
C GLN A 366 39.29 -6.36 -16.20
N ASN A 367 39.06 -5.15 -16.70
CA ASN A 367 40.06 -4.31 -17.36
C ASN A 367 40.67 -3.22 -16.44
N GLY A 368 40.50 -3.30 -15.13
CA GLY A 368 40.99 -2.28 -14.19
C GLY A 368 40.11 -1.01 -14.18
N GLU A 369 38.88 -1.11 -14.62
CA GLU A 369 37.87 -0.06 -14.54
C GLU A 369 36.84 -0.38 -13.46
N GLY A 370 36.36 0.66 -12.78
CA GLY A 370 35.29 0.58 -11.82
C GLY A 370 33.98 1.14 -12.37
N ASN A 371 32.86 0.63 -11.89
CA ASN A 371 31.56 1.24 -12.17
C ASN A 371 31.25 2.33 -11.16
N MET A 372 30.68 3.44 -11.63
CA MET A 372 30.21 4.54 -10.80
C MET A 372 28.85 5.05 -11.24
N LEU A 373 28.11 5.58 -10.27
CA LEU A 373 26.93 6.38 -10.51
C LEU A 373 27.38 7.80 -10.83
N SER A 374 27.15 8.24 -12.05
CA SER A 374 27.41 9.61 -12.49
C SER A 374 26.15 10.45 -12.37
N ILE A 375 26.32 11.66 -11.85
CA ILE A 375 25.25 12.63 -11.63
C ILE A 375 25.69 13.94 -12.28
N LEU A 376 24.85 14.48 -13.15
CA LEU A 376 24.99 15.81 -13.74
C LEU A 376 23.77 16.64 -13.38
N ILE A 377 23.98 17.80 -12.77
CA ILE A 377 22.94 18.77 -12.43
C ILE A 377 23.10 19.99 -13.35
N TYR A 378 21.99 20.41 -13.92
CA TYR A 378 21.87 21.61 -14.74
C TYR A 378 20.62 22.39 -14.34
N GLY A 379 20.79 23.44 -13.53
CA GLY A 379 19.67 24.16 -12.94
C GLY A 379 18.85 23.28 -11.98
N VAL A 380 17.60 23.03 -12.32
CA VAL A 380 16.69 22.14 -11.57
C VAL A 380 16.62 20.72 -12.13
N GLU A 381 17.28 20.48 -13.28
CA GLU A 381 17.30 19.18 -13.94
C GLU A 381 18.49 18.36 -13.45
N SER A 382 18.29 17.04 -13.39
CA SER A 382 19.37 16.09 -13.09
C SER A 382 19.35 14.91 -14.03
N TYR A 383 20.53 14.48 -14.41
CA TYR A 383 20.76 13.30 -15.22
C TYR A 383 21.59 12.32 -14.40
N VAL A 384 21.14 11.09 -14.27
CA VAL A 384 21.77 10.05 -13.46
C VAL A 384 21.93 8.79 -14.29
N TRP A 385 23.15 8.29 -14.39
CA TRP A 385 23.44 7.07 -15.14
C TRP A 385 24.64 6.33 -14.55
N LEU A 386 24.79 5.06 -14.91
CA LEU A 386 25.97 4.28 -14.58
C LEU A 386 27.01 4.40 -15.71
N MET A 387 28.26 4.58 -15.34
CA MET A 387 29.37 4.60 -16.27
C MET A 387 30.59 3.83 -15.74
N GLN A 388 31.46 3.46 -16.63
CA GLN A 388 32.80 2.91 -16.32
C GLN A 388 33.82 4.03 -16.24
N MET A 389 34.75 3.93 -15.32
CA MET A 389 35.82 4.90 -15.16
C MET A 389 37.11 4.20 -14.72
N ASN A 390 38.23 4.77 -15.08
CA ASN A 390 39.53 4.27 -14.68
C ASN A 390 39.63 4.19 -13.14
N ALA A 391 40.13 3.08 -12.62
CA ALA A 391 40.21 2.77 -11.21
C ALA A 391 41.07 3.75 -10.37
N VAL A 392 41.95 4.50 -10.99
CA VAL A 392 42.77 5.53 -10.31
C VAL A 392 42.05 6.87 -10.13
N THR A 393 40.85 7.03 -10.72
CA THR A 393 40.04 8.23 -10.53
C THR A 393 39.54 8.31 -9.07
N ASN A 394 39.65 9.47 -8.42
CA ASN A 394 39.11 9.69 -7.11
C ASN A 394 37.64 10.11 -7.18
N SER A 395 36.76 9.40 -6.46
CA SER A 395 35.32 9.69 -6.43
C SER A 395 34.72 9.53 -5.04
N PHE A 396 33.51 10.04 -4.87
CA PHE A 396 32.78 9.88 -3.63
C PHE A 396 32.44 8.41 -3.37
N VAL A 397 32.29 8.08 -2.11
CA VAL A 397 31.71 6.82 -1.64
C VAL A 397 30.59 7.11 -0.65
N ARG A 398 29.42 6.55 -0.91
CA ARG A 398 28.30 6.52 0.01
C ARG A 398 28.21 5.11 0.62
N PRO A 399 28.71 4.89 1.84
CA PRO A 399 28.71 3.54 2.40
C PRO A 399 27.32 2.97 2.61
N VAL A 400 27.22 1.65 2.58
CA VAL A 400 26.06 0.88 3.00
C VAL A 400 26.44 -0.11 4.09
N LEU A 401 25.49 -0.45 4.96
CA LEU A 401 25.71 -1.46 5.98
C LEU A 401 25.89 -2.84 5.36
N VAL A 402 26.78 -3.63 5.95
CA VAL A 402 26.86 -5.07 5.70
C VAL A 402 25.70 -5.74 6.45
N GLU A 403 24.86 -6.43 5.74
CA GLU A 403 23.80 -7.24 6.35
C GLU A 403 24.45 -8.50 6.98
N LYS A 404 24.12 -8.73 8.25
CA LYS A 404 24.61 -9.88 9.04
C LYS A 404 23.63 -11.03 8.94
#